data_fed89c7fa927736e86c12ca0cd98b725
#
_entry.id   fed89c7fa927736e86c12ca0cd98b725
#
_cell.length_a   1.000
_cell.length_b   1.000
_cell.length_c   1.000
_cell.angle_alpha   90.00
_cell.angle_beta   90.00
_cell.angle_gamma   90.00
#
_symmetry.space_group_name_H-M   'P 1'
#
loop_
_entity.id
_entity.type
_entity.pdbx_description
1 polymer ?
#
loop_
_entity_poly.entity_id
_entity_poly.type
_entity_poly.pdbx_seq_one_letter_code
_entity_poly.pdbx_strand_id
1 'polypeptide(L)'
;KEAITMDFYKRALELKDETVADRRYIHQNAETGLELPKTKAYVMDKLKEYGLDPVECGEGVTATLGNGGRVLLLRADMDGLPMPEESGEAFACPTGKTAHPCGHDFHAAMLLSAARILKEQESKLKGTVKFMFQPAEETFQGSKNMIEHGILENPKVDAALAYHVSPGKMPVGLF
;
A
#
# COMPACT_ATOMS: atom_id res chain seq x y z
N LYS A 1 24.65 -19.06 18.76
CA LYS A 1 23.54 -18.10 19.03
C LYS A 1 22.59 -18.24 17.84
N GLU A 2 21.46 -18.89 18.03
CA GLU A 2 20.38 -18.89 17.04
C GLU A 2 19.94 -17.44 16.81
N ALA A 3 19.97 -17.01 15.55
CA ALA A 3 19.42 -15.72 15.18
C ALA A 3 17.91 -15.80 15.45
N ILE A 4 17.41 -15.02 16.38
CA ILE A 4 15.96 -14.89 16.61
C ILE A 4 15.38 -14.40 15.29
N THR A 5 14.73 -15.30 14.56
CA THR A 5 14.01 -14.93 13.34
C THR A 5 12.76 -14.18 13.76
N MET A 6 12.52 -12.99 13.19
CA MET A 6 11.29 -12.23 13.47
C MET A 6 10.07 -13.09 13.11
N ASP A 7 9.12 -13.16 14.01
CA ASP A 7 7.78 -13.66 13.71
C ASP A 7 6.99 -12.52 13.04
N PHE A 8 6.90 -12.56 11.73
CA PHE A 8 6.23 -11.53 10.93
C PHE A 8 4.74 -11.43 11.27
N TYR A 9 4.09 -12.55 11.57
CA TYR A 9 2.68 -12.55 11.96
C TYR A 9 2.47 -11.85 13.30
N LYS A 10 3.29 -12.19 14.30
CA LYS A 10 3.25 -11.53 15.59
C LYS A 10 3.51 -10.03 15.45
N ARG A 11 4.52 -9.65 14.65
CA ARG A 11 4.83 -8.23 14.42
C ARG A 11 3.68 -7.50 13.74
N ALA A 12 3.02 -8.12 12.78
CA ALA A 12 1.83 -7.56 12.14
C ALA A 12 0.68 -7.35 13.13
N LEU A 13 0.47 -8.28 14.06
CA LEU A 13 -0.52 -8.13 15.14
C LEU A 13 -0.18 -6.97 16.08
N GLU A 14 1.09 -6.74 16.39
CA GLU A 14 1.54 -5.59 17.20
C GLU A 14 1.27 -4.25 16.51
N LEU A 15 1.28 -4.21 15.18
CA LEU A 15 0.98 -3.03 14.37
C LEU A 15 -0.51 -2.84 14.06
N LYS A 16 -1.38 -3.72 14.54
CA LYS A 16 -2.81 -3.73 14.19
C LYS A 16 -3.47 -2.37 14.35
N ASP A 17 -3.29 -1.72 15.50
CA ASP A 17 -3.98 -0.46 15.78
C ASP A 17 -3.50 0.67 14.87
N GLU A 18 -2.21 0.69 14.54
CA GLU A 18 -1.64 1.63 13.59
C GLU A 18 -2.18 1.35 12.17
N THR A 19 -2.18 0.08 11.73
CA THR A 19 -2.74 -0.30 10.43
C THR A 19 -4.21 0.11 10.30
N VAL A 20 -5.00 -0.05 11.37
CA VAL A 20 -6.40 0.38 11.41
C VAL A 20 -6.51 1.91 11.34
N ALA A 21 -5.62 2.64 12.00
CA ALA A 21 -5.59 4.10 11.95
C ALA A 21 -5.23 4.60 10.55
N ASP A 22 -4.21 4.01 9.91
CA ASP A 22 -3.82 4.31 8.53
C ASP A 22 -4.97 4.05 7.56
N ARG A 23 -5.63 2.89 7.68
CA ARG A 23 -6.81 2.54 6.89
C ARG A 23 -7.92 3.56 7.05
N ARG A 24 -8.26 3.94 8.27
CA ARG A 24 -9.34 4.91 8.54
C ARG A 24 -9.01 6.30 8.02
N TYR A 25 -7.75 6.71 8.08
CA TYR A 25 -7.31 7.99 7.52
C TYR A 25 -7.52 8.01 6.00
N ILE A 26 -7.06 6.97 5.29
CA ILE A 26 -7.22 6.85 3.84
C ILE A 26 -8.71 6.82 3.49
N HIS A 27 -9.51 6.05 4.23
CA HIS A 27 -10.95 5.93 4.06
C HIS A 27 -11.68 7.29 4.15
N GLN A 28 -11.38 8.07 5.19
CA GLN A 28 -11.95 9.41 5.39
C GLN A 28 -11.56 10.39 4.30
N ASN A 29 -10.43 10.18 3.66
CA ASN A 29 -9.89 11.05 2.63
C ASN A 29 -9.99 10.44 1.23
N ALA A 30 -11.00 9.60 0.97
CA ALA A 30 -11.20 8.91 -0.30
C ALA A 30 -11.17 9.89 -1.48
N GLU A 31 -10.23 9.65 -2.41
CA GLU A 31 -10.02 10.38 -3.64
C GLU A 31 -10.13 9.42 -4.83
N THR A 32 -10.40 9.90 -6.03
CA THR A 32 -10.70 9.04 -7.19
C THR A 32 -9.83 9.37 -8.39
N GLY A 33 -9.55 8.37 -9.22
CA GLY A 33 -8.80 8.55 -10.45
C GLY A 33 -7.29 8.68 -10.24
N LEU A 34 -6.62 9.42 -11.11
CA LEU A 34 -5.15 9.55 -11.11
C LEU A 34 -4.64 10.50 -10.02
N GLU A 35 -5.31 11.61 -9.80
CA GLU A 35 -4.88 12.65 -8.88
C GLU A 35 -5.42 12.40 -7.47
N LEU A 36 -4.55 11.91 -6.58
CA LEU A 36 -4.87 11.56 -5.20
C LEU A 36 -3.96 12.35 -4.23
N PRO A 37 -4.01 13.69 -4.21
CA PRO A 37 -3.02 14.49 -3.51
C PRO A 37 -2.93 14.22 -2.01
N LYS A 38 -4.05 13.99 -1.32
CA LYS A 38 -4.05 13.71 0.12
C LYS A 38 -3.54 12.31 0.43
N THR A 39 -4.03 11.31 -0.31
CA THR A 39 -3.63 9.92 -0.14
C THR A 39 -2.16 9.74 -0.48
N LYS A 40 -1.70 10.34 -1.58
CA LYS A 40 -0.29 10.34 -2.01
C LYS A 40 0.62 10.97 -0.94
N ALA A 41 0.27 12.15 -0.45
CA ALA A 41 1.03 12.82 0.61
C ALA A 41 1.11 11.97 1.87
N TYR A 42 0.00 11.40 2.31
CA TYR A 42 -0.06 10.54 3.49
C TYR A 42 0.86 9.31 3.36
N VAL A 43 0.76 8.60 2.24
CA VAL A 43 1.61 7.43 1.95
C VAL A 43 3.09 7.81 1.95
N MET A 44 3.46 8.91 1.31
CA MET A 44 4.84 9.39 1.29
C MET A 44 5.34 9.72 2.70
N ASP A 45 4.55 10.40 3.51
CA ASP A 45 4.93 10.79 4.87
C ASP A 45 5.09 9.56 5.78
N LYS A 46 4.20 8.58 5.70
CA LYS A 46 4.31 7.31 6.43
C LYS A 46 5.56 6.53 6.03
N LEU A 47 5.87 6.43 4.75
CA LEU A 47 7.08 5.75 4.29
C LEU A 47 8.35 6.46 4.79
N LYS A 48 8.40 7.80 4.80
CA LYS A 48 9.49 8.57 5.39
C LYS A 48 9.61 8.34 6.90
N GLU A 49 8.49 8.31 7.62
CA GLU A 49 8.46 8.00 9.05
C GLU A 49 9.10 6.62 9.34
N TYR A 50 8.91 5.65 8.47
CA TYR A 50 9.54 4.33 8.57
C TYR A 50 11.02 4.31 8.13
N GLY A 51 11.57 5.43 7.68
CA GLY A 51 12.96 5.55 7.22
C GLY A 51 13.19 5.03 5.80
N LEU A 52 12.17 5.06 4.96
CA LEU A 52 12.26 4.82 3.52
C LEU A 52 12.37 6.16 2.78
N ASP A 53 12.85 6.10 1.55
CA ASP A 53 12.96 7.26 0.64
C ASP A 53 11.91 7.14 -0.48
N PRO A 54 10.64 7.53 -0.23
CA PRO A 54 9.60 7.47 -1.24
C PRO A 54 9.80 8.56 -2.30
N VAL A 55 9.49 8.20 -3.53
CA VAL A 55 9.47 9.13 -4.67
C VAL A 55 8.17 8.96 -5.45
N GLU A 56 7.78 9.99 -6.16
CA GLU A 56 6.68 9.89 -7.12
C GLU A 56 7.12 9.05 -8.33
N CYS A 57 6.20 8.24 -8.85
CA CYS A 57 6.36 7.47 -10.08
C CYS A 57 5.08 7.64 -10.90
N GLY A 58 5.13 8.54 -11.87
CA GLY A 58 3.90 9.07 -12.46
C GLY A 58 3.02 9.68 -11.39
N GLU A 59 1.75 9.33 -11.38
CA GLU A 59 0.79 9.79 -10.36
C GLU A 59 0.77 8.92 -9.09
N GLY A 60 1.54 7.84 -9.05
CA GLY A 60 1.67 6.97 -7.87
C GLY A 60 2.91 7.27 -7.03
N VAL A 61 3.09 6.45 -5.98
CA VAL A 61 4.25 6.51 -5.07
C VAL A 61 5.01 5.19 -5.13
N THR A 62 6.33 5.28 -5.12
CA THR A 62 7.21 4.12 -4.97
C THR A 62 8.29 4.36 -3.93
N ALA A 63 8.74 3.29 -3.30
CA ALA A 63 9.95 3.27 -2.48
C ALA A 63 10.68 1.95 -2.72
N THR A 64 12.00 1.95 -2.52
CA THR A 64 12.82 0.77 -2.69
C THR A 64 13.56 0.47 -1.40
N LEU A 65 13.63 -0.81 -1.03
CA LEU A 65 14.28 -1.29 0.18
C LEU A 65 15.25 -2.42 -0.15
N GLY A 66 16.41 -2.42 0.49
CA GLY A 66 17.48 -3.37 0.20
C GLY A 66 18.24 -3.03 -1.09
N ASN A 67 19.18 -3.88 -1.47
CA ASN A 67 19.97 -3.68 -2.68
C ASN A 67 20.40 -5.03 -3.29
N GLY A 68 20.60 -5.04 -4.61
CA GLY A 68 21.03 -6.21 -5.35
C GLY A 68 20.04 -7.39 -5.30
N GLY A 69 20.49 -8.56 -5.71
CA GLY A 69 19.68 -9.77 -5.76
C GLY A 69 18.46 -9.66 -6.67
N ARG A 70 17.45 -10.50 -6.41
CA ARG A 70 16.16 -10.43 -7.10
C ARG A 70 15.32 -9.27 -6.57
N VAL A 71 14.52 -8.70 -7.45
CA VAL A 71 13.63 -7.56 -7.16
C VAL A 71 12.19 -8.03 -7.13
N LEU A 72 11.56 -7.94 -5.96
CA LEU A 72 10.14 -8.20 -5.77
C LEU A 72 9.39 -6.88 -5.66
N LEU A 73 8.39 -6.68 -6.51
CA LEU A 73 7.47 -5.57 -6.40
C LEU A 73 6.24 -5.99 -5.58
N LEU A 74 5.92 -5.22 -4.56
CA LEU A 74 4.70 -5.32 -3.78
C LEU A 74 3.77 -4.18 -4.16
N ARG A 75 2.55 -4.49 -4.58
CA ARG A 75 1.59 -3.51 -5.10
C ARG A 75 0.36 -3.40 -4.23
N ALA A 76 -0.07 -2.18 -3.95
CA ALA A 76 -1.41 -1.83 -3.50
C ALA A 76 -1.97 -0.71 -4.36
N ASP A 77 -3.26 -0.77 -4.66
CA ASP A 77 -4.01 0.38 -5.16
C ASP A 77 -4.47 1.27 -4.01
N MET A 78 -4.82 2.52 -4.29
CA MET A 78 -5.17 3.48 -3.26
C MET A 78 -6.28 4.47 -3.67
N ASP A 79 -6.90 4.31 -4.84
CA ASP A 79 -8.03 5.12 -5.28
C ASP A 79 -9.36 4.60 -4.74
N GLY A 80 -10.30 5.50 -4.57
CA GLY A 80 -11.69 5.21 -4.25
C GLY A 80 -12.61 5.35 -5.46
N LEU A 81 -13.90 5.23 -5.21
CA LEU A 81 -14.96 5.34 -6.21
C LEU A 81 -15.79 6.62 -6.00
N PRO A 82 -16.28 7.24 -7.10
CA PRO A 82 -17.14 8.44 -7.05
C PRO A 82 -18.59 8.07 -6.68
N MET A 83 -18.80 7.67 -5.44
CA MET A 83 -20.11 7.30 -4.93
C MET A 83 -20.27 7.69 -3.46
N PRO A 84 -21.50 7.96 -2.99
CA PRO A 84 -21.75 8.22 -1.58
C PRO A 84 -21.48 6.96 -0.74
N GLU A 85 -21.04 7.18 0.49
CA GLU A 85 -20.92 6.13 1.49
C GLU A 85 -22.14 6.15 2.41
N GLU A 86 -22.76 4.99 2.60
CA GLU A 86 -23.97 4.80 3.44
C GLU A 86 -23.68 3.87 4.63
N SER A 87 -22.40 3.67 4.99
CA SER A 87 -22.00 2.78 6.08
C SER A 87 -22.44 3.28 7.47
N GLY A 88 -22.57 4.59 7.64
CA GLY A 88 -22.82 5.20 8.95
C GLY A 88 -21.63 5.19 9.90
N GLU A 89 -20.45 4.78 9.43
CA GLU A 89 -19.24 4.72 10.22
C GLU A 89 -18.72 6.12 10.57
N ALA A 90 -18.16 6.26 11.79
CA ALA A 90 -17.61 7.52 12.25
C ALA A 90 -16.39 8.03 11.42
N PHE A 91 -15.78 7.13 10.65
CA PHE A 91 -14.67 7.43 9.74
C PHE A 91 -15.09 7.44 8.27
N ALA A 92 -16.37 7.52 7.97
CA ALA A 92 -16.88 7.70 6.60
C ALA A 92 -16.31 8.98 5.97
N CYS A 93 -16.15 8.98 4.64
CA CYS A 93 -15.64 10.15 3.93
C CYS A 93 -16.62 11.32 4.05
N PRO A 94 -16.22 12.45 4.65
CA PRO A 94 -17.14 13.56 4.95
C PRO A 94 -17.61 14.30 3.70
N THR A 95 -17.05 14.05 2.54
CA THR A 95 -17.48 14.67 1.28
C THR A 95 -18.86 14.20 0.84
N GLY A 96 -19.27 13.00 1.25
CA GLY A 96 -20.50 12.33 0.79
C GLY A 96 -20.52 12.04 -0.71
N LYS A 97 -19.37 12.10 -1.40
CA LYS A 97 -19.24 11.94 -2.85
C LYS A 97 -18.25 10.86 -3.28
N THR A 98 -17.40 10.41 -2.37
CA THR A 98 -16.38 9.42 -2.62
C THR A 98 -16.32 8.42 -1.48
N ALA A 99 -15.98 7.17 -1.77
CA ALA A 99 -15.87 6.10 -0.79
C ALA A 99 -14.84 5.05 -1.22
N HIS A 100 -14.49 4.14 -0.32
CA HIS A 100 -13.63 2.97 -0.59
C HIS A 100 -14.40 1.63 -0.51
N PRO A 101 -15.43 1.40 -1.35
CA PRO A 101 -16.20 0.16 -1.27
C PRO A 101 -15.41 -1.07 -1.79
N CYS A 102 -14.41 -0.85 -2.63
CA CYS A 102 -13.53 -1.91 -3.15
C CYS A 102 -12.41 -2.32 -2.16
N GLY A 103 -12.19 -1.53 -1.10
CA GLY A 103 -11.22 -1.86 -0.05
C GLY A 103 -9.79 -1.46 -0.35
N HIS A 104 -9.53 -0.54 -1.27
CA HIS A 104 -8.18 -0.06 -1.59
C HIS A 104 -7.53 0.67 -0.40
N ASP A 105 -8.31 1.23 0.51
CA ASP A 105 -7.84 1.75 1.80
C ASP A 105 -7.19 0.67 2.68
N PHE A 106 -7.72 -0.57 2.67
CA PHE A 106 -7.07 -1.71 3.33
C PHE A 106 -5.77 -2.09 2.63
N HIS A 107 -5.76 -2.11 1.29
CA HIS A 107 -4.58 -2.50 0.53
C HIS A 107 -3.42 -1.57 0.80
N ALA A 108 -3.65 -0.25 0.73
CA ALA A 108 -2.63 0.75 1.02
C ALA A 108 -2.12 0.66 2.47
N ALA A 109 -3.02 0.54 3.46
CA ALA A 109 -2.64 0.41 4.86
C ALA A 109 -1.84 -0.89 5.15
N MET A 110 -2.23 -2.01 4.54
CA MET A 110 -1.48 -3.27 4.66
C MET A 110 -0.09 -3.16 4.05
N LEU A 111 0.04 -2.49 2.89
CA LEU A 111 1.34 -2.31 2.25
C LEU A 111 2.25 -1.36 3.04
N LEU A 112 1.70 -0.32 3.68
CA LEU A 112 2.44 0.54 4.61
C LEU A 112 2.99 -0.27 5.79
N SER A 113 2.16 -1.11 6.43
CA SER A 113 2.60 -1.99 7.52
C SER A 113 3.65 -2.99 7.06
N ALA A 114 3.50 -3.58 5.88
CA ALA A 114 4.49 -4.47 5.29
C ALA A 114 5.82 -3.76 5.03
N ALA A 115 5.78 -2.52 4.53
CA ALA A 115 6.97 -1.70 4.30
C ALA A 115 7.73 -1.43 5.61
N ARG A 116 7.02 -1.09 6.69
CA ARG A 116 7.60 -0.92 8.02
C ARG A 116 8.26 -2.19 8.54
N ILE A 117 7.56 -3.32 8.51
CA ILE A 117 8.07 -4.61 9.00
C ILE A 117 9.31 -5.03 8.19
N LEU A 118 9.29 -4.86 6.88
CA LEU A 118 10.43 -5.19 6.02
C LEU A 118 11.61 -4.24 6.28
N LYS A 119 11.36 -2.96 6.53
CA LYS A 119 12.40 -2.00 6.91
C LYS A 119 13.09 -2.39 8.21
N GLU A 120 12.33 -2.84 9.22
CA GLU A 120 12.88 -3.36 10.49
C GLU A 120 13.80 -4.58 10.28
N GLN A 121 13.68 -5.28 9.15
CA GLN A 121 14.50 -6.44 8.78
C GLN A 121 15.44 -6.19 7.60
N GLU A 122 15.65 -4.94 7.21
CA GLU A 122 16.44 -4.57 6.02
C GLU A 122 17.81 -5.27 5.96
N SER A 123 18.53 -5.35 7.08
CA SER A 123 19.84 -5.99 7.15
C SER A 123 19.83 -7.50 6.86
N LYS A 124 18.67 -8.14 6.86
CA LYS A 124 18.49 -9.56 6.56
C LYS A 124 17.96 -9.83 5.16
N LEU A 125 17.59 -8.80 4.42
CA LEU A 125 17.11 -8.95 3.05
C LEU A 125 18.25 -9.44 2.15
N LYS A 126 17.93 -10.44 1.32
CA LYS A 126 18.85 -11.00 0.32
C LYS A 126 18.59 -10.52 -1.11
N GLY A 127 17.77 -9.48 -1.22
CA GLY A 127 17.32 -8.91 -2.49
C GLY A 127 16.76 -7.52 -2.26
N THR A 128 16.01 -7.07 -3.23
CA THR A 128 15.39 -5.76 -3.24
C THR A 128 13.88 -5.89 -3.22
N VAL A 129 13.20 -5.08 -2.41
CA VAL A 129 11.74 -4.94 -2.42
C VAL A 129 11.40 -3.55 -2.93
N LYS A 130 10.50 -3.50 -3.90
CA LYS A 130 9.95 -2.27 -4.46
C LYS A 130 8.49 -2.16 -4.05
N PHE A 131 8.10 -1.06 -3.43
CA PHE A 131 6.72 -0.79 -3.05
C PHE A 131 6.06 0.06 -4.12
N MET A 132 4.87 -0.32 -4.55
CA MET A 132 4.07 0.38 -5.54
C MET A 132 2.70 0.71 -4.96
N PHE A 133 2.46 2.00 -4.73
CA PHE A 133 1.15 2.54 -4.35
C PHE A 133 0.52 3.17 -5.58
N GLN A 134 -0.44 2.45 -6.16
CA GLN A 134 -1.02 2.74 -7.47
C GLN A 134 -2.31 3.55 -7.36
N PRO A 135 -2.45 4.68 -8.06
CA PRO A 135 -3.74 5.36 -8.24
C PRO A 135 -4.56 4.70 -9.37
N ALA A 136 -5.79 5.15 -9.56
CA ALA A 136 -6.62 4.89 -10.74
C ALA A 136 -6.69 3.41 -11.17
N GLU A 137 -6.87 2.49 -10.21
CA GLU A 137 -7.13 1.09 -10.53
C GLU A 137 -8.49 0.95 -11.20
N GLU A 138 -9.52 1.60 -10.66
CA GLU A 138 -10.91 1.54 -11.07
C GLU A 138 -11.15 2.09 -12.50
N THR A 139 -10.20 2.86 -13.01
CA THR A 139 -10.23 3.38 -14.39
C THR A 139 -9.19 2.73 -15.32
N PHE A 140 -8.46 1.71 -14.82
CA PHE A 140 -7.40 0.98 -15.55
C PHE A 140 -6.26 1.88 -16.09
N GLN A 141 -6.03 3.03 -15.46
CA GLN A 141 -5.02 4.01 -15.92
C GLN A 141 -3.75 3.99 -15.07
N GLY A 142 -3.86 3.68 -13.78
CA GLY A 142 -2.79 3.87 -12.82
C GLY A 142 -1.58 2.97 -13.05
N SER A 143 -1.78 1.67 -13.29
CA SER A 143 -0.68 0.76 -13.57
C SER A 143 0.07 1.14 -14.86
N LYS A 144 -0.66 1.50 -15.92
CA LYS A 144 -0.07 1.98 -17.15
C LYS A 144 0.76 3.25 -16.93
N ASN A 145 0.19 4.24 -16.24
CA ASN A 145 0.88 5.48 -15.88
C ASN A 145 2.20 5.20 -15.15
N MET A 146 2.19 4.35 -14.12
CA MET A 146 3.40 4.03 -13.36
C MET A 146 4.42 3.21 -14.18
N ILE A 147 3.97 2.33 -15.08
CA ILE A 147 4.86 1.56 -15.96
C ILE A 147 5.56 2.50 -16.94
N GLU A 148 4.85 3.43 -17.54
CA GLU A 148 5.41 4.45 -18.44
C GLU A 148 6.43 5.36 -17.74
N HIS A 149 6.31 5.50 -16.40
CA HIS A 149 7.26 6.24 -15.55
C HIS A 149 8.31 5.33 -14.88
N GLY A 150 8.47 4.09 -15.36
CA GLY A 150 9.59 3.23 -15.02
C GLY A 150 9.47 2.44 -13.72
N ILE A 151 8.25 2.20 -13.19
CA ILE A 151 8.08 1.41 -11.96
C ILE A 151 8.71 0.02 -12.06
N LEU A 152 8.78 -0.57 -13.23
CA LEU A 152 9.37 -1.89 -13.46
C LEU A 152 10.89 -1.85 -13.70
N GLU A 153 11.47 -0.66 -13.80
CA GLU A 153 12.88 -0.44 -14.09
C GLU A 153 13.61 0.20 -12.88
N ASN A 154 14.91 0.14 -12.85
CA ASN A 154 15.81 0.82 -11.92
C ASN A 154 15.45 0.67 -10.40
N PRO A 155 15.56 -0.54 -9.82
CA PRO A 155 16.00 -1.79 -10.40
C PRO A 155 14.90 -2.50 -11.18
N LYS A 156 15.29 -3.33 -12.17
CA LYS A 156 14.36 -4.12 -12.96
C LYS A 156 13.65 -5.14 -12.09
N VAL A 157 12.32 -5.17 -12.17
CA VAL A 157 11.47 -6.08 -11.39
C VAL A 157 11.53 -7.50 -11.95
N ASP A 158 11.77 -8.49 -11.09
CA ASP A 158 11.78 -9.92 -11.44
C ASP A 158 10.42 -10.59 -11.20
N ALA A 159 9.69 -10.13 -10.18
CA ALA A 159 8.37 -10.66 -9.82
C ALA A 159 7.53 -9.58 -9.15
N ALA A 160 6.21 -9.71 -9.23
CA ALA A 160 5.27 -8.82 -8.57
C ALA A 160 4.23 -9.63 -7.77
N LEU A 161 3.79 -9.04 -6.66
CA LEU A 161 2.76 -9.59 -5.79
C LEU A 161 1.76 -8.49 -5.41
N ALA A 162 0.48 -8.80 -5.51
CA ALA A 162 -0.62 -7.96 -5.03
C ALA A 162 -1.68 -8.83 -4.35
N TYR A 163 -2.39 -8.26 -3.38
CA TYR A 163 -3.54 -8.88 -2.74
C TYR A 163 -4.76 -8.01 -2.92
N HIS A 164 -5.93 -8.62 -2.99
CA HIS A 164 -7.20 -7.93 -2.96
C HIS A 164 -8.05 -8.47 -1.80
N VAL A 165 -8.58 -7.58 -0.96
CA VAL A 165 -9.56 -7.96 0.06
C VAL A 165 -10.88 -8.32 -0.62
N SER A 166 -11.55 -9.35 -0.13
CA SER A 166 -12.85 -9.75 -0.66
C SER A 166 -13.87 -9.78 0.48
N PRO A 167 -14.89 -8.92 0.47
CA PRO A 167 -16.01 -9.05 1.39
C PRO A 167 -16.83 -10.25 0.96
N GLY A 168 -16.87 -11.30 1.74
CA GLY A 168 -17.71 -12.40 1.35
C GLY A 168 -17.56 -13.68 2.14
N LYS A 169 -17.90 -14.79 1.50
CA LYS A 169 -18.07 -16.10 2.13
C LYS A 169 -16.76 -16.87 2.39
N MET A 170 -15.61 -16.28 2.05
CA MET A 170 -14.33 -16.93 2.33
C MET A 170 -13.95 -16.79 3.80
N PRO A 171 -13.57 -17.89 4.47
CA PRO A 171 -13.06 -17.83 5.83
C PRO A 171 -11.81 -16.95 5.92
N VAL A 172 -11.65 -16.25 7.06
CA VAL A 172 -10.42 -15.50 7.34
C VAL A 172 -9.21 -16.45 7.31
N GLY A 173 -8.16 -16.05 6.60
CA GLY A 173 -6.92 -16.83 6.47
C GLY A 173 -6.86 -17.73 5.22
N LEU A 174 -7.87 -17.70 4.36
CA LEU A 174 -7.76 -18.27 3.01
C LEU A 174 -7.15 -17.22 2.05
N PHE A 175 -6.18 -17.68 1.25
CA PHE A 175 -5.49 -16.88 0.23
C PHE A 175 -5.62 -17.54 -1.13
#